data_218214deb70d2d1392ba0da4a2f98d11
#
_entry.id   218214deb70d2d1392ba0da4a2f98d11
#
_cell.length_a   1.000
_cell.length_b   1.000
_cell.length_c   1.000
_cell.angle_alpha   90.00
_cell.angle_beta   90.00
_cell.angle_gamma   90.00
#
_symmetry.space_group_name_H-M   'P 1'
#
loop_
_entity.id
_entity.type
_entity.pdbx_description
1 polymer ?
#
loop_
_entity_poly.entity_id
_entity_poly.type
_entity_poly.pdbx_seq_one_letter_code
_entity_poly.pdbx_strand_id
1 'polypeptide(L)'
;MKTRLTILGILAVFPAGGALADDACAAPMVDWQPRAAVAQMADDNGWTVRRIKIDDGCYEIDGRDSQGRAIEVTVHPTTLEVIQFEYEGDDD
;
A
#
# COMPACT_ATOMS: atom_id res chain seq x y z
N MET A 1 -31.31 -17.03 26.40
CA MET A 1 -31.10 -17.00 25.99
C MET A 1 -30.60 -16.75 25.06
N LYS A 2 -30.51 -16.71 24.94
CA LYS A 2 -30.15 -16.67 24.29
C LYS A 2 -29.63 -16.28 23.31
N THR A 3 -29.30 -16.08 23.14
CA THR A 3 -28.85 -15.79 22.43
C THR A 3 -28.31 -15.57 21.45
N ARG A 4 -28.02 -15.64 21.42
CA ARG A 4 -27.53 -15.56 20.73
C ARG A 4 -27.06 -15.44 19.72
N LEU A 5 -26.72 -15.38 19.48
CA LEU A 5 -26.22 -15.39 18.69
C LEU A 5 -25.89 -15.12 17.69
N THR A 6 -25.74 -15.07 17.64
CA THR A 6 -25.48 -14.89 16.87
C THR A 6 -24.80 -14.53 15.98
N ILE A 7 -24.39 -14.44 16.01
CA ILE A 7 -23.75 -14.21 15.37
C ILE A 7 -23.17 -14.24 14.46
N LEU A 8 -22.89 -14.33 14.35
CA LEU A 8 -22.34 -14.48 13.65
C LEU A 8 -21.93 -14.32 12.63
N GLY A 9 -21.76 -14.26 12.54
CA GLY A 9 -21.33 -14.36 11.69
C GLY A 9 -20.85 -13.75 10.84
N ILE A 10 -20.71 -13.52 10.79
CA ILE A 10 -20.36 -13.08 10.15
C ILE A 10 -19.48 -12.97 9.49
N LEU A 11 -19.10 -13.03 9.54
CA LEU A 11 -18.39 -13.02 9.03
C LEU A 11 -17.86 -13.04 8.16
N ALA A 12 -17.65 -13.06 8.17
CA ALA A 12 -17.09 -13.20 7.63
C ALA A 12 -16.62 -13.12 6.67
N VAL A 13 -16.34 -12.99 6.28
CA VAL A 13 -16.13 -13.09 5.44
C VAL A 13 -15.43 -12.39 4.60
N PHE A 14 -14.81 -12.04 4.29
CA PHE A 14 -14.14 -11.49 3.56
C PHE A 14 -13.14 -11.92 3.14
N PRO A 15 -13.01 -12.25 3.00
CA PRO A 15 -12.06 -12.89 2.65
C PRO A 15 -11.56 -12.64 1.47
N ALA A 16 -11.79 -12.49 0.97
CA ALA A 16 -11.34 -12.31 -0.21
C ALA A 16 -10.21 -11.47 -0.34
N GLY A 17 -9.85 -10.86 0.60
CA GLY A 17 -8.88 -9.91 0.43
C GLY A 17 -7.64 -10.35 -0.23
N GLY A 18 -7.13 -11.44 0.17
CA GLY A 18 -5.84 -11.82 -0.33
C GLY A 18 -5.76 -11.97 -1.80
N ALA A 19 -6.82 -12.44 -2.36
CA ALA A 19 -6.76 -12.74 -3.77
C ALA A 19 -6.65 -11.52 -4.62
N LEU A 20 -6.88 -10.38 -4.05
CA LEU A 20 -6.90 -9.19 -4.86
C LEU A 20 -5.59 -8.51 -5.02
N ALA A 21 -4.54 -9.05 -4.42
CA ALA A 21 -3.27 -8.38 -4.47
C ALA A 21 -2.85 -8.08 -5.89
N ASP A 22 -3.08 -9.01 -6.78
CA ASP A 22 -2.63 -8.82 -8.14
C ASP A 22 -3.36 -7.73 -8.86
N ASP A 23 -4.60 -7.50 -8.46
CA ASP A 23 -5.41 -6.51 -9.12
C ASP A 23 -5.49 -5.21 -8.38
N ALA A 24 -4.79 -5.11 -7.27
CA ALA A 24 -4.92 -3.95 -6.43
C ALA A 24 -4.63 -2.65 -7.15
N CYS A 25 -3.74 -2.70 -8.14
CA CYS A 25 -3.35 -1.51 -8.86
C CYS A 25 -3.80 -1.51 -10.30
N ALA A 26 -4.86 -2.22 -10.60
CA ALA A 26 -5.32 -2.32 -11.97
C ALA A 26 -6.12 -1.08 -12.35
N ALA A 27 -5.43 -0.02 -12.65
CA ALA A 27 -6.05 1.23 -13.02
C ALA A 27 -5.45 1.74 -14.31
N PRO A 28 -6.27 2.34 -15.20
CA PRO A 28 -5.72 2.88 -16.44
C PRO A 28 -4.79 4.04 -16.14
N MET A 29 -3.73 4.14 -16.90
CA MET A 29 -2.73 5.15 -16.64
C MET A 29 -3.25 6.56 -16.71
N VAL A 30 -4.33 6.76 -17.45
CA VAL A 30 -4.91 8.09 -17.55
C VAL A 30 -5.42 8.56 -16.21
N ASP A 31 -5.72 7.62 -15.30
CA ASP A 31 -6.23 7.97 -13.98
C ASP A 31 -5.14 8.04 -12.93
N TRP A 32 -3.90 7.80 -13.30
CA TRP A 32 -2.83 7.78 -12.32
C TRP A 32 -2.48 9.18 -11.85
N GLN A 33 -2.16 9.28 -10.58
CA GLN A 33 -1.61 10.50 -10.04
C GLN A 33 -0.17 10.66 -10.53
N PRO A 34 0.30 11.88 -10.66
CA PRO A 34 1.69 12.07 -11.09
C PRO A 34 2.66 11.70 -9.98
N ARG A 35 3.89 11.44 -10.37
CA ARG A 35 4.92 11.11 -9.40
C ARG A 35 5.07 12.18 -8.34
N ALA A 36 4.84 13.43 -8.69
CA ALA A 36 4.93 14.51 -7.71
C ALA A 36 3.94 14.31 -6.58
N ALA A 37 2.76 13.77 -6.88
CA ALA A 37 1.79 13.50 -5.83
C ALA A 37 2.25 12.38 -4.92
N VAL A 38 2.90 11.38 -5.49
CA VAL A 38 3.47 10.29 -4.71
C VAL A 38 4.56 10.82 -3.79
N ALA A 39 5.42 11.68 -4.33
CA ALA A 39 6.50 12.25 -3.53
C ALA A 39 5.94 13.09 -2.39
N GLN A 40 4.88 13.83 -2.65
CA GLN A 40 4.26 14.64 -1.61
C GLN A 40 3.68 13.76 -0.51
N MET A 41 3.02 12.70 -0.91
CA MET A 41 2.44 11.79 0.06
C MET A 41 3.53 11.16 0.93
N ALA A 42 4.65 10.79 0.31
CA ALA A 42 5.77 10.24 1.06
C ALA A 42 6.31 11.27 2.06
N ASP A 43 6.45 12.49 1.60
CA ASP A 43 6.95 13.55 2.48
C ASP A 43 6.00 13.77 3.65
N ASP A 44 4.70 13.73 3.38
CA ASP A 44 3.70 13.89 4.44
C ASP A 44 3.80 12.79 5.48
N ASN A 45 4.29 11.63 5.08
CA ASN A 45 4.45 10.51 5.99
C ASN A 45 5.81 10.50 6.68
N GLY A 46 6.64 11.48 6.40
CA GLY A 46 7.95 11.54 7.02
C GLY A 46 8.98 10.66 6.36
N TRP A 47 8.71 10.23 5.13
CA TRP A 47 9.64 9.36 4.42
C TRP A 47 10.52 10.18 3.49
N THR A 48 11.75 9.73 3.34
CA THR A 48 12.68 10.34 2.38
C THR A 48 12.73 9.43 1.18
N VAL A 49 12.30 9.93 0.03
CA VAL A 49 12.21 9.13 -1.18
C VAL A 49 13.57 9.06 -1.86
N ARG A 50 13.96 7.85 -2.22
CA ARG A 50 15.14 7.65 -3.01
C ARG A 50 14.78 7.42 -4.46
N ARG A 51 13.68 6.74 -4.68
CA ARG A 51 13.26 6.42 -6.03
C ARG A 51 11.78 6.07 -6.01
N ILE A 52 11.08 6.45 -7.06
CA ILE A 52 9.71 6.05 -7.30
C ILE A 52 9.71 5.32 -8.61
N LYS A 53 9.22 4.09 -8.60
CA LYS A 53 9.16 3.30 -9.83
C LYS A 53 7.80 2.68 -9.96
N ILE A 54 7.57 2.08 -11.12
CA ILE A 54 6.31 1.40 -11.40
C ILE A 54 6.59 -0.08 -11.41
N ASP A 55 5.80 -0.82 -10.67
CA ASP A 55 5.96 -2.26 -10.59
C ASP A 55 4.60 -2.89 -10.50
N ASP A 56 4.28 -3.77 -11.44
CA ASP A 56 3.00 -4.48 -11.48
C ASP A 56 1.82 -3.52 -11.44
N GLY A 57 1.94 -2.41 -12.12
CA GLY A 57 0.84 -1.47 -12.20
C GLY A 57 0.68 -0.59 -10.99
N CYS A 58 1.57 -0.69 -10.02
CA CYS A 58 1.55 0.14 -8.83
C CYS A 58 2.74 1.08 -8.85
N TYR A 59 2.66 2.15 -8.07
CA TYR A 59 3.87 2.90 -7.76
C TYR A 59 4.58 2.20 -6.61
N GLU A 60 5.89 2.19 -6.69
CA GLU A 60 6.68 1.65 -5.61
C GLU A 60 7.69 2.70 -5.16
N ILE A 61 7.72 2.99 -3.88
CA ILE A 61 8.62 3.97 -3.31
C ILE A 61 9.74 3.24 -2.62
N ASP A 62 10.97 3.55 -3.01
CA ASP A 62 12.15 3.10 -2.27
C ASP A 62 12.66 4.31 -1.51
N GLY A 63 12.85 4.16 -0.24
CA GLY A 63 13.31 5.30 0.55
C GLY A 63 13.64 4.92 1.96
N ARG A 64 13.53 5.88 2.85
CA ARG A 64 13.79 5.66 4.27
C ARG A 64 12.70 6.28 5.09
N ASP A 65 12.42 5.68 6.22
CA ASP A 65 11.44 6.27 7.14
C ASP A 65 12.11 7.36 7.97
N SER A 66 11.36 7.95 8.90
CA SER A 66 11.87 9.07 9.67
C SER A 66 13.00 8.66 10.61
N GLN A 67 13.19 7.38 10.81
CA GLN A 67 14.29 6.88 11.64
C GLN A 67 15.45 6.38 10.79
N GLY A 68 15.39 6.61 9.51
CA GLY A 68 16.49 6.25 8.63
C GLY A 68 16.49 4.81 8.18
N ARG A 69 15.44 4.05 8.45
CA ARG A 69 15.39 2.67 8.04
C ARG A 69 14.93 2.57 6.60
N ALA A 70 15.54 1.68 5.84
CA ALA A 70 15.17 1.50 4.45
C ALA A 70 13.80 0.88 4.36
N ILE A 71 12.98 1.43 3.50
CA ILE A 71 11.61 0.96 3.31
C ILE A 71 11.29 0.82 1.83
N GLU A 72 10.34 -0.04 1.56
CA GLU A 72 9.78 -0.21 0.25
C GLU A 72 8.27 -0.17 0.39
N VAL A 73 7.63 0.74 -0.30
CA VAL A 73 6.21 0.98 -0.12
C VAL A 73 5.51 0.88 -1.47
N THR A 74 4.48 0.06 -1.53
CA THR A 74 3.68 -0.09 -2.73
C THR A 74 2.41 0.73 -2.56
N VAL A 75 2.12 1.55 -3.55
CA VAL A 75 1.06 2.54 -3.46
C VAL A 75 0.15 2.44 -4.67
N HIS A 76 -1.14 2.51 -4.44
CA HIS A 76 -2.10 2.51 -5.52
C HIS A 76 -1.90 3.77 -6.35
N PRO A 77 -1.80 3.66 -7.68
CA PRO A 77 -1.43 4.84 -8.47
C PRO A 77 -2.51 5.89 -8.58
N THR A 78 -3.75 5.54 -8.34
CA THR A 78 -4.84 6.50 -8.46
C THR A 78 -5.21 7.09 -7.11
N THR A 79 -5.31 6.27 -6.08
CA THR A 79 -5.76 6.74 -4.78
C THR A 79 -4.62 7.10 -3.85
N LEU A 80 -3.42 6.64 -4.16
CA LEU A 80 -2.22 6.77 -3.32
C LEU A 80 -2.34 6.03 -2.00
N GLU A 81 -3.23 5.08 -1.95
CA GLU A 81 -3.38 4.26 -0.76
C GLU A 81 -2.20 3.30 -0.67
N VAL A 82 -1.65 3.15 0.53
CA VAL A 82 -0.56 2.22 0.74
C VAL A 82 -1.12 0.81 0.73
N ILE A 83 -0.61 0.00 -0.18
CA ILE A 83 -1.05 -1.37 -0.33
C ILE A 83 -0.14 -2.31 0.42
N GLN A 84 1.15 -2.01 0.43
CA GLN A 84 2.11 -2.88 1.08
C GLN A 84 3.27 -2.04 1.60
N PHE A 85 3.74 -2.35 2.78
CA PHE A 85 4.84 -1.63 3.40
C PHE A 85 5.81 -2.65 3.95
N GLU A 86 7.08 -2.53 3.57
CA GLU A 86 8.11 -3.45 4.03
C GLU A 86 9.35 -2.71 4.43
N TYR A 87 9.98 -3.16 5.49
CA TYR A 87 11.33 -2.73 5.76
C TYR A 87 12.26 -3.61 4.96
N GLU A 88 13.26 -2.97 4.32
CA GLU A 88 14.16 -3.73 3.53
C GLU A 88 15.35 -4.09 4.30
N GLY A 89 15.58 -5.18 4.30
CA GLY A 89 16.54 -5.72 4.87
C GLY A 89 17.59 -5.17 5.58
N ASP A 90 17.64 -5.08 6.07
CA ASP A 90 18.44 -4.71 6.70
C ASP A 90 19.03 -5.49 7.43
N ASP A 91 19.10 -6.04 7.48
CA ASP A 91 19.61 -6.78 8.20
C ASP A 91 20.78 -6.88 8.13
N ASP A 92 21.16 -6.59 7.97
CA ASP A 92 22.09 -6.74 8.06
C ASP A 92 22.50 -6.73 8.30
#